data_d4208718ff18074e81f6bc94fded2bc5
#
_entry.id   d4208718ff18074e81f6bc94fded2bc5
#
_cell.length_a   1.000
_cell.length_b   1.000
_cell.length_c   1.000
_cell.angle_alpha   90.00
_cell.angle_beta   90.00
_cell.angle_gamma   90.00
#
_symmetry.space_group_name_H-M   'P 1'
#
loop_
_entity.id
_entity.type
_entity.pdbx_description
1 polymer ?
#
loop_
_entity_poly.entity_id
_entity_poly.type
_entity_poly.pdbx_seq_one_letter_code
_entity_poly.pdbx_strand_id
1 'polypeptide(L)'
;MANPDFLDILGDAVGNVYADCVDRLLWNIARYFRYLKPGEEPGGAFQWQARKLAQFGQVNAENVRIIRTMLRDVPAEVAGGLEDAILDALDGVENKLRAAAEAGLLGAQAASEVDPRTMRAFGLYYQQSADKLDLVNTRMLESTAEAYRGMVSEITLEMRAQETRQILNAATGEVLTGVESFNTALQTATRRMLDKGLTGFVDAGDHHWQPETYASMVMRTTYHNVSRAAFWERNEEYGNDLYLVSQHPGARPLCYPWQCHVISRTDEARDVTDGAGNPVHVYAQSETTYGEPAGLFGINCGHHPELFVPGATMVPEVRQDEEQNGKQYAESQKHRALEREFRKARTEYAIAKEQGAPKAKQKKLREKLKDADAKLDRFTKETGRKRRREREYRMGGKAS
;
A
#
# COMPACT_ATOMS: atom_id res chain seq x y z
N MET A 1 -11.34 -2.48 22.15
CA MET A 1 -11.29 -3.26 20.90
C MET A 1 -10.39 -2.53 19.94
N ALA A 2 -9.49 -3.25 19.31
CA ALA A 2 -8.62 -2.65 18.29
C ALA A 2 -9.49 -1.91 17.26
N ASN A 3 -9.23 -0.62 17.10
CA ASN A 3 -9.93 0.18 16.10
C ASN A 3 -9.34 -0.16 14.72
N PRO A 4 -10.07 -0.89 13.83
CA PRO A 4 -9.51 -1.29 12.53
C PRO A 4 -9.10 -0.10 11.68
N ASP A 5 -9.80 1.03 11.81
CA ASP A 5 -9.42 2.27 11.14
C ASP A 5 -8.06 2.79 11.65
N PHE A 6 -7.76 2.60 12.93
CA PHE A 6 -6.48 2.98 13.52
C PHE A 6 -5.31 2.14 12.97
N LEU A 7 -5.46 0.81 12.93
CA LEU A 7 -4.44 -0.10 12.39
C LEU A 7 -4.20 0.15 10.88
N ASP A 8 -5.27 0.44 10.13
CA ASP A 8 -5.16 0.82 8.73
C ASP A 8 -4.43 2.16 8.55
N ILE A 9 -4.66 3.14 9.45
CA ILE A 9 -3.96 4.43 9.43
C ILE A 9 -2.47 4.24 9.68
N LEU A 10 -2.08 3.42 10.67
CA LEU A 10 -0.66 3.10 10.93
C LEU A 10 0.01 2.46 9.71
N GLY A 11 -0.64 1.47 9.09
CA GLY A 11 -0.10 0.83 7.88
C GLY A 11 -0.01 1.78 6.69
N ASP A 12 -0.95 2.70 6.53
CA ASP A 12 -0.92 3.74 5.51
C ASP A 12 0.18 4.77 5.75
N ALA A 13 0.50 5.10 7.00
CA ALA A 13 1.58 6.04 7.32
C ALA A 13 2.91 5.56 6.73
N VAL A 14 3.30 4.31 7.00
CA VAL A 14 4.51 3.71 6.41
C VAL A 14 4.43 3.67 4.87
N GLY A 15 3.31 3.23 4.31
CA GLY A 15 3.10 3.22 2.85
C GLY A 15 3.26 4.61 2.22
N ASN A 16 2.83 5.68 2.89
CA ASN A 16 2.99 7.05 2.41
C ASN A 16 4.46 7.49 2.39
N VAL A 17 5.27 7.12 3.38
CA VAL A 17 6.72 7.38 3.38
C VAL A 17 7.39 6.72 2.17
N TYR A 18 7.04 5.46 1.89
CA TYR A 18 7.54 4.76 0.69
C TYR A 18 7.10 5.44 -0.61
N ALA A 19 5.89 5.93 -0.66
CA ALA A 19 5.39 6.63 -1.84
C ALA A 19 6.10 7.95 -2.10
N ASP A 20 6.38 8.73 -1.06
CA ASP A 20 7.19 9.95 -1.17
C ASP A 20 8.62 9.63 -1.61
N CYS A 21 9.17 8.52 -1.13
CA CYS A 21 10.47 8.03 -1.56
C CYS A 21 10.47 7.69 -3.06
N VAL A 22 9.48 6.93 -3.54
CA VAL A 22 9.32 6.60 -4.97
C VAL A 22 9.22 7.85 -5.84
N ASP A 23 8.41 8.83 -5.46
CA ASP A 23 8.28 10.08 -6.20
C ASP A 23 9.61 10.83 -6.30
N ARG A 24 10.40 10.88 -5.22
CA ARG A 24 11.74 11.51 -5.22
C ARG A 24 12.75 10.75 -6.06
N LEU A 25 12.69 9.42 -6.06
CA LEU A 25 13.56 8.59 -6.91
C LEU A 25 13.24 8.79 -8.39
N LEU A 26 11.97 8.77 -8.78
CA LEU A 26 11.54 9.05 -10.15
C LEU A 26 11.93 10.46 -10.58
N TRP A 27 11.76 11.45 -9.70
CA TRP A 27 12.16 12.83 -9.95
C TRP A 27 13.69 12.97 -10.10
N ASN A 28 14.48 12.27 -9.24
CA ASN A 28 15.94 12.25 -9.37
C ASN A 28 16.38 11.67 -10.72
N ILE A 29 15.75 10.59 -11.20
CA ILE A 29 16.00 10.04 -12.53
C ILE A 29 15.66 11.09 -13.60
N ALA A 30 14.46 11.65 -13.54
CA ALA A 30 13.91 12.54 -14.55
C ALA A 30 14.77 13.78 -14.81
N ARG A 31 15.37 14.39 -13.76
CA ARG A 31 16.19 15.59 -13.88
C ARG A 31 17.47 15.42 -14.70
N TYR A 32 17.92 14.19 -14.92
CA TYR A 32 19.04 13.86 -15.82
C TYR A 32 18.64 13.80 -17.29
N PHE A 33 17.34 13.86 -17.59
CA PHE A 33 16.78 13.80 -18.94
C PHE A 33 15.88 15.01 -19.17
N ARG A 34 16.40 16.03 -19.87
CA ARG A 34 15.62 17.24 -20.16
C ARG A 34 15.31 17.40 -21.63
N TYR A 35 14.25 18.08 -21.92
CA TYR A 35 13.89 18.47 -23.27
C TYR A 35 14.91 19.43 -23.86
N LEU A 36 15.24 19.25 -25.12
CA LEU A 36 16.07 20.18 -25.88
C LEU A 36 15.23 21.39 -26.32
N LYS A 37 15.84 22.56 -26.25
CA LYS A 37 15.26 23.80 -26.78
C LYS A 37 15.52 23.91 -28.28
N PRO A 38 14.73 24.73 -29.02
CA PRO A 38 15.05 25.08 -30.41
C PRO A 38 16.49 25.53 -30.55
N GLY A 39 17.22 24.97 -31.49
CA GLY A 39 18.64 25.28 -31.74
C GLY A 39 19.65 24.49 -30.88
N GLU A 40 19.20 23.70 -29.90
CA GLU A 40 20.07 22.75 -29.18
C GLU A 40 20.13 21.42 -29.97
N GLU A 41 21.29 20.79 -29.99
CA GLU A 41 21.48 19.46 -30.58
C GLU A 41 21.85 18.44 -29.53
N PRO A 42 21.32 17.19 -29.62
CA PRO A 42 21.66 16.13 -28.65
C PRO A 42 23.11 15.67 -28.77
N GLY A 43 23.76 15.91 -29.93
CA GLY A 43 24.98 15.26 -30.38
C GLY A 43 24.70 13.86 -30.91
N GLY A 44 25.75 13.14 -31.30
CA GLY A 44 25.60 11.78 -31.79
C GLY A 44 25.12 10.80 -30.73
N ALA A 45 24.32 9.81 -31.14
CA ALA A 45 23.70 8.83 -30.26
C ALA A 45 24.71 8.11 -29.34
N PHE A 46 25.87 7.73 -29.87
CA PHE A 46 26.92 7.08 -29.10
C PHE A 46 27.51 8.00 -28.02
N GLN A 47 27.82 9.23 -28.37
CA GLN A 47 28.38 10.22 -27.44
C GLN A 47 27.38 10.58 -26.35
N TRP A 48 26.09 10.74 -26.72
CA TRP A 48 25.01 10.99 -25.78
C TRP A 48 24.87 9.83 -24.79
N GLN A 49 24.82 8.58 -25.29
CA GLN A 49 24.77 7.37 -24.48
C GLN A 49 25.94 7.29 -23.49
N ALA A 50 27.15 7.49 -23.97
CA ALA A 50 28.36 7.43 -23.13
C ALA A 50 28.30 8.46 -21.99
N ARG A 51 27.87 9.70 -22.27
CA ARG A 51 27.69 10.75 -21.24
C ARG A 51 26.64 10.33 -20.21
N LYS A 52 25.50 9.74 -20.63
CA LYS A 52 24.45 9.30 -19.72
C LYS A 52 24.91 8.13 -18.86
N LEU A 53 25.60 7.17 -19.42
CA LEU A 53 26.17 6.06 -18.65
C LEU A 53 27.24 6.52 -17.64
N ALA A 54 28.06 7.52 -17.99
CA ALA A 54 28.99 8.12 -17.04
C ALA A 54 28.30 8.83 -15.87
N GLN A 55 27.10 9.38 -16.07
CA GLN A 55 26.27 10.00 -15.00
C GLN A 55 25.60 8.99 -14.07
N PHE A 56 25.51 7.71 -14.47
CA PHE A 56 24.79 6.70 -13.71
C PHE A 56 25.27 6.55 -12.27
N GLY A 57 26.58 6.61 -12.02
CA GLY A 57 27.14 6.53 -10.68
C GLY A 57 26.61 7.64 -9.75
N GLN A 58 26.48 8.87 -10.26
CA GLN A 58 25.94 10.01 -9.50
C GLN A 58 24.45 9.82 -9.22
N VAL A 59 23.67 9.37 -10.22
CA VAL A 59 22.23 9.09 -10.06
C VAL A 59 22.02 8.03 -8.99
N ASN A 60 22.78 6.95 -9.05
CA ASN A 60 22.65 5.84 -8.10
C ASN A 60 23.06 6.24 -6.68
N ALA A 61 24.15 6.97 -6.51
CA ALA A 61 24.57 7.49 -5.20
C ALA A 61 23.50 8.39 -4.57
N GLU A 62 22.86 9.25 -5.36
CA GLU A 62 21.78 10.10 -4.89
C GLU A 62 20.52 9.29 -4.57
N ASN A 63 20.19 8.24 -5.34
CA ASN A 63 19.09 7.34 -5.02
C ASN A 63 19.31 6.62 -3.68
N VAL A 64 20.53 6.13 -3.43
CA VAL A 64 20.89 5.54 -2.12
C VAL A 64 20.72 6.57 -1.00
N ARG A 65 21.14 7.82 -1.21
CA ARG A 65 20.98 8.89 -0.22
C ARG A 65 19.51 9.19 0.07
N ILE A 66 18.68 9.25 -0.97
CA ILE A 66 17.22 9.46 -0.84
C ILE A 66 16.61 8.36 0.01
N ILE A 67 16.86 7.09 -0.34
CA ILE A 67 16.31 5.93 0.39
C ILE A 67 16.74 5.99 1.87
N ARG A 68 18.05 6.12 2.14
CA ARG A 68 18.57 6.18 3.51
C ARG A 68 18.01 7.31 4.33
N THR A 69 17.80 8.48 3.72
CA THR A 69 17.30 9.66 4.45
C THR A 69 15.81 9.55 4.73
N MET A 70 15.04 9.09 3.75
CA MET A 70 13.57 9.07 3.86
C MET A 70 13.05 7.89 4.67
N LEU A 71 13.74 6.76 4.61
CA LEU A 71 13.31 5.55 5.32
C LEU A 71 14.04 5.32 6.65
N ARG A 72 14.82 6.30 7.09
CA ARG A 72 15.64 6.21 8.33
C ARG A 72 14.80 5.91 9.56
N ASP A 73 13.67 6.56 9.67
CA ASP A 73 12.85 6.55 10.88
C ASP A 73 11.73 5.47 10.82
N VAL A 74 11.56 4.80 9.66
CA VAL A 74 10.56 3.74 9.47
C VAL A 74 10.67 2.60 10.49
N PRO A 75 11.86 2.07 10.86
CA PRO A 75 11.95 1.02 11.88
C PRO A 75 11.37 1.43 13.23
N ALA A 76 11.59 2.68 13.66
CA ALA A 76 11.02 3.19 14.91
C ALA A 76 9.50 3.38 14.81
N GLU A 77 8.99 3.87 13.68
CA GLU A 77 7.54 3.98 13.42
C GLU A 77 6.86 2.62 13.41
N VAL A 78 7.51 1.60 12.84
CA VAL A 78 7.02 0.21 12.86
C VAL A 78 6.96 -0.33 14.28
N ALA A 79 8.02 -0.16 15.07
CA ALA A 79 8.05 -0.63 16.47
C ALA A 79 6.96 0.05 17.29
N GLY A 80 6.85 1.39 17.25
CA GLY A 80 5.81 2.14 17.94
C GLY A 80 4.40 1.72 17.54
N GLY A 81 4.15 1.57 16.24
CA GLY A 81 2.85 1.11 15.75
C GLY A 81 2.47 -0.31 16.18
N LEU A 82 3.46 -1.21 16.36
CA LEU A 82 3.22 -2.55 16.90
C LEU A 82 2.88 -2.50 18.40
N GLU A 83 3.57 -1.66 19.18
CA GLU A 83 3.24 -1.41 20.59
C GLU A 83 1.83 -0.85 20.74
N ASP A 84 1.48 0.17 19.97
CA ASP A 84 0.15 0.78 19.97
C ASP A 84 -0.94 -0.23 19.60
N ALA A 85 -0.68 -1.12 18.62
CA ALA A 85 -1.62 -2.16 18.22
C ALA A 85 -1.86 -3.22 19.32
N ILE A 86 -0.84 -3.54 20.12
CA ILE A 86 -0.98 -4.43 21.30
C ILE A 86 -1.81 -3.74 22.38
N LEU A 87 -1.44 -2.52 22.73
CA LEU A 87 -2.10 -1.77 23.81
C LEU A 87 -3.59 -1.54 23.49
N ASP A 88 -3.91 -1.14 22.27
CA ASP A 88 -5.30 -0.94 21.82
C ASP A 88 -6.11 -2.25 21.90
N ALA A 89 -5.50 -3.39 21.54
CA ALA A 89 -6.14 -4.71 21.65
C ALA A 89 -6.43 -5.10 23.10
N LEU A 90 -5.47 -4.88 24.01
CA LEU A 90 -5.58 -5.24 25.42
C LEU A 90 -6.57 -4.32 26.16
N ASP A 91 -6.49 -3.00 25.96
CA ASP A 91 -7.42 -2.03 26.58
C ASP A 91 -8.88 -2.33 26.21
N GLY A 92 -9.12 -2.71 24.98
CA GLY A 92 -10.46 -3.00 24.49
C GLY A 92 -11.13 -4.23 25.10
N VAL A 93 -10.37 -5.18 25.65
CA VAL A 93 -10.87 -6.47 26.10
C VAL A 93 -10.72 -6.71 27.59
N GLU A 94 -9.71 -6.16 28.25
CA GLU A 94 -9.35 -6.43 29.65
C GLU A 94 -10.50 -6.22 30.63
N ASN A 95 -11.13 -5.05 30.59
CA ASN A 95 -12.22 -4.72 31.53
C ASN A 95 -13.44 -5.67 31.37
N LYS A 96 -13.70 -6.13 30.16
CA LYS A 96 -14.79 -7.04 29.87
C LYS A 96 -14.50 -8.46 30.33
N LEU A 97 -13.24 -8.93 30.11
CA LEU A 97 -12.79 -10.23 30.60
C LEU A 97 -12.83 -10.30 32.12
N ARG A 98 -12.35 -9.24 32.79
CA ARG A 98 -12.39 -9.14 34.23
C ARG A 98 -13.82 -9.16 34.77
N ALA A 99 -14.72 -8.37 34.20
CA ALA A 99 -16.13 -8.37 34.59
C ALA A 99 -16.79 -9.74 34.38
N ALA A 100 -16.48 -10.45 33.31
CA ALA A 100 -16.99 -11.81 33.06
C ALA A 100 -16.43 -12.84 34.07
N ALA A 101 -15.16 -12.72 34.46
CA ALA A 101 -14.54 -13.56 35.50
C ALA A 101 -15.16 -13.28 36.87
N GLU A 102 -15.38 -12.02 37.25
CA GLU A 102 -16.06 -11.62 38.50
C GLU A 102 -17.50 -12.14 38.54
N ALA A 103 -18.17 -12.23 37.40
CA ALA A 103 -19.50 -12.86 37.28
C ALA A 103 -19.46 -14.38 37.28
N GLY A 104 -18.30 -15.02 37.37
CA GLY A 104 -18.13 -16.49 37.35
C GLY A 104 -18.36 -17.15 36.01
N LEU A 105 -18.34 -16.38 34.92
CA LEU A 105 -18.53 -16.89 33.54
C LEU A 105 -17.22 -17.32 32.89
N LEU A 106 -16.08 -16.85 33.41
CA LEU A 106 -14.73 -17.20 32.96
C LEU A 106 -13.83 -17.55 34.14
N GLY A 107 -12.70 -18.20 33.89
CA GLY A 107 -11.68 -18.46 34.89
C GLY A 107 -11.09 -17.15 35.40
N ALA A 108 -10.96 -16.98 36.73
CA ALA A 108 -10.26 -15.84 37.31
C ALA A 108 -8.76 -16.08 37.24
N GLN A 109 -8.03 -15.28 36.47
CA GLN A 109 -6.56 -15.25 36.51
C GLN A 109 -6.07 -13.85 36.86
N ALA A 110 -5.01 -13.78 37.66
CA ALA A 110 -4.34 -12.51 37.89
C ALA A 110 -3.67 -12.08 36.58
N ALA A 111 -4.14 -11.00 35.98
CA ALA A 111 -3.57 -10.47 34.77
C ALA A 111 -2.12 -10.02 35.02
N SER A 112 -1.15 -10.54 34.29
CA SER A 112 0.16 -9.93 34.15
C SER A 112 0.04 -8.66 33.26
N GLU A 113 0.93 -7.69 33.43
CA GLU A 113 0.89 -6.44 32.66
C GLU A 113 0.91 -6.72 31.14
N VAL A 114 1.82 -7.56 30.65
CA VAL A 114 1.83 -8.10 29.26
C VAL A 114 2.42 -9.51 29.30
N ASP A 115 1.71 -10.49 28.72
CA ASP A 115 2.16 -11.87 28.65
C ASP A 115 3.50 -11.98 27.86
N PRO A 116 4.49 -12.75 28.35
CA PRO A 116 5.72 -13.03 27.62
C PRO A 116 5.50 -13.63 26.21
N ARG A 117 4.36 -14.30 25.96
CA ARG A 117 3.98 -14.81 24.62
C ARG A 117 3.64 -13.67 23.67
N THR A 118 2.91 -12.64 24.16
CA THR A 118 2.63 -11.41 23.41
C THR A 118 3.92 -10.70 23.02
N MET A 119 4.89 -10.58 23.93
CA MET A 119 6.20 -9.99 23.64
C MET A 119 7.02 -10.80 22.63
N ARG A 120 6.93 -12.13 22.67
CA ARG A 120 7.54 -12.98 21.63
C ARG A 120 6.87 -12.78 20.27
N ALA A 121 5.54 -12.72 20.23
CA ALA A 121 4.80 -12.43 19.00
C ALA A 121 5.19 -11.05 18.43
N PHE A 122 5.30 -10.02 19.27
CA PHE A 122 5.82 -8.72 18.88
C PHE A 122 7.19 -8.84 18.19
N GLY A 123 8.16 -9.50 18.84
CA GLY A 123 9.50 -9.67 18.27
C GLY A 123 9.51 -10.38 16.92
N LEU A 124 8.70 -11.43 16.76
CA LEU A 124 8.57 -12.17 15.51
C LEU A 124 7.94 -11.31 14.39
N TYR A 125 6.87 -10.60 14.68
CA TYR A 125 6.19 -9.76 13.69
C TYR A 125 7.02 -8.53 13.31
N TYR A 126 7.74 -7.94 14.28
CA TYR A 126 8.70 -6.87 14.01
C TYR A 126 9.79 -7.35 13.05
N GLN A 127 10.45 -8.47 13.37
CA GLN A 127 11.50 -9.01 12.51
C GLN A 127 10.99 -9.34 11.11
N GLN A 128 9.86 -10.02 11.00
CA GLN A 128 9.27 -10.35 9.69
C GLN A 128 8.92 -9.10 8.85
N SER A 129 8.43 -8.05 9.49
CA SER A 129 8.13 -6.80 8.78
C SER A 129 9.41 -6.08 8.36
N ALA A 130 10.42 -6.02 9.22
CA ALA A 130 11.72 -5.45 8.91
C ALA A 130 12.37 -6.15 7.70
N ASP A 131 12.43 -7.49 7.70
CA ASP A 131 12.99 -8.27 6.59
C ASP A 131 12.27 -7.99 5.26
N LYS A 132 10.94 -7.90 5.29
CA LYS A 132 10.14 -7.59 4.10
C LYS A 132 10.37 -6.15 3.60
N LEU A 133 10.48 -5.18 4.50
CA LEU A 133 10.74 -3.79 4.14
C LEU A 133 12.16 -3.61 3.60
N ASP A 134 13.17 -4.32 4.14
CA ASP A 134 14.54 -4.33 3.62
C ASP A 134 14.61 -4.91 2.20
N LEU A 135 13.81 -5.95 1.92
CA LEU A 135 13.67 -6.48 0.56
C LEU A 135 13.07 -5.42 -0.38
N VAL A 136 12.04 -4.68 0.06
CA VAL A 136 11.46 -3.57 -0.72
C VAL A 136 12.51 -2.51 -1.01
N ASN A 137 13.31 -2.11 -0.02
CA ASN A 137 14.37 -1.11 -0.17
C ASN A 137 15.39 -1.52 -1.22
N THR A 138 15.84 -2.78 -1.17
CA THR A 138 16.78 -3.35 -2.14
C THR A 138 16.20 -3.36 -3.55
N ARG A 139 14.99 -3.88 -3.70
CA ARG A 139 14.30 -3.95 -4.99
C ARG A 139 13.99 -2.58 -5.58
N MET A 140 13.63 -1.62 -4.76
CA MET A 140 13.40 -0.24 -5.18
C MET A 140 14.68 0.39 -5.74
N LEU A 141 15.83 0.15 -5.11
CA LEU A 141 17.12 0.64 -5.61
C LEU A 141 17.50 -0.01 -6.95
N GLU A 142 17.38 -1.33 -7.07
CA GLU A 142 17.60 -2.07 -8.33
C GLU A 142 16.70 -1.53 -9.44
N SER A 143 15.43 -1.36 -9.15
CA SER A 143 14.41 -0.85 -10.10
C SER A 143 14.72 0.58 -10.57
N THR A 144 15.29 1.44 -9.71
CA THR A 144 15.75 2.79 -10.14
C THR A 144 16.89 2.71 -11.12
N ALA A 145 17.82 1.77 -10.92
CA ALA A 145 18.95 1.54 -11.83
C ALA A 145 18.46 1.02 -13.19
N GLU A 146 17.50 0.09 -13.18
CA GLU A 146 16.85 -0.41 -14.40
C GLU A 146 16.11 0.70 -15.15
N ALA A 147 15.34 1.52 -14.43
CA ALA A 147 14.57 2.62 -15.01
C ALA A 147 15.49 3.63 -15.70
N TYR A 148 16.60 4.02 -15.05
CA TYR A 148 17.57 4.94 -15.65
C TYR A 148 18.20 4.35 -16.92
N ARG A 149 18.70 3.11 -16.84
CA ARG A 149 19.32 2.41 -18.00
C ARG A 149 18.32 2.20 -19.12
N GLY A 150 17.07 1.88 -18.79
CA GLY A 150 15.99 1.73 -19.76
C GLY A 150 15.74 3.01 -20.54
N MET A 151 15.66 4.16 -19.85
CA MET A 151 15.54 5.47 -20.51
C MET A 151 16.72 5.78 -21.42
N VAL A 152 17.96 5.52 -20.97
CA VAL A 152 19.16 5.71 -21.80
C VAL A 152 19.08 4.84 -23.05
N SER A 153 18.73 3.57 -22.92
CA SER A 153 18.64 2.63 -24.02
C SER A 153 17.56 3.04 -25.04
N GLU A 154 16.34 3.34 -24.59
CA GLU A 154 15.26 3.71 -25.49
C GLU A 154 15.52 4.99 -26.28
N ILE A 155 16.04 6.03 -25.59
CA ILE A 155 16.39 7.28 -26.27
C ILE A 155 17.53 7.06 -27.28
N THR A 156 18.55 6.28 -26.88
CA THR A 156 19.68 5.97 -27.78
C THR A 156 19.22 5.23 -29.03
N LEU A 157 18.34 4.24 -28.90
CA LEU A 157 17.81 3.48 -30.03
C LEU A 157 17.06 4.38 -31.00
N GLU A 158 16.23 5.29 -30.50
CA GLU A 158 15.54 6.24 -31.37
C GLU A 158 16.48 7.23 -32.03
N MET A 159 17.49 7.75 -31.31
CA MET A 159 18.51 8.62 -31.90
C MET A 159 19.26 7.92 -33.03
N ARG A 160 19.66 6.64 -32.86
CA ARG A 160 20.33 5.85 -33.91
C ARG A 160 19.41 5.64 -35.11
N ALA A 161 18.14 5.31 -34.87
CA ALA A 161 17.16 5.15 -35.94
C ALA A 161 17.02 6.43 -36.77
N GLN A 162 17.13 7.60 -36.13
CA GLN A 162 17.11 8.90 -36.80
C GLN A 162 18.39 9.21 -37.56
N GLU A 163 19.56 8.97 -36.96
CA GLU A 163 20.84 9.08 -37.65
C GLU A 163 20.82 8.27 -38.94
N THR A 164 20.29 7.04 -38.88
CA THR A 164 20.14 6.17 -40.07
C THR A 164 19.17 6.77 -41.09
N ARG A 165 18.01 7.30 -40.66
CA ARG A 165 17.03 7.96 -41.55
C ARG A 165 17.63 9.23 -42.18
N GLN A 166 18.41 10.01 -41.44
CA GLN A 166 19.08 11.20 -41.97
C GLN A 166 20.10 10.84 -43.05
N ILE A 167 20.88 9.76 -42.85
CA ILE A 167 21.81 9.26 -43.86
C ILE A 167 21.04 8.84 -45.12
N LEU A 168 19.91 8.12 -44.99
CA LEU A 168 19.08 7.70 -46.10
C LEU A 168 18.37 8.88 -46.77
N ASN A 169 17.89 9.86 -46.02
CA ASN A 169 17.14 11.01 -46.53
C ASN A 169 18.06 12.14 -47.02
N ALA A 170 19.33 12.18 -46.65
CA ALA A 170 20.31 13.08 -47.26
C ALA A 170 20.44 12.85 -48.76
N ALA A 171 20.07 11.66 -49.24
CA ALA A 171 19.92 11.35 -50.66
C ALA A 171 18.62 11.89 -51.28
N THR A 172 17.62 12.31 -50.51
CA THR A 172 16.28 12.74 -50.96
C THR A 172 15.92 14.20 -50.59
N GLY A 173 16.78 14.90 -49.82
CA GLY A 173 16.65 16.34 -49.54
C GLY A 173 15.67 16.73 -48.41
N GLU A 174 15.10 15.80 -47.66
CA GLU A 174 14.26 16.09 -46.49
C GLU A 174 15.07 16.08 -45.17
N VAL A 175 15.17 17.24 -44.51
CA VAL A 175 15.83 17.41 -43.21
C VAL A 175 14.80 17.47 -42.09
N LEU A 176 14.61 16.37 -41.38
CA LEU A 176 13.88 16.40 -40.10
C LEU A 176 14.81 16.94 -38.98
N THR A 177 14.32 17.89 -38.17
CA THR A 177 15.14 18.47 -37.08
C THR A 177 15.36 17.44 -35.97
N GLY A 178 16.62 17.19 -35.62
CA GLY A 178 17.02 16.20 -34.57
C GLY A 178 16.42 16.51 -33.18
N VAL A 179 16.01 17.75 -32.92
CA VAL A 179 15.38 18.21 -31.66
C VAL A 179 14.00 17.61 -31.42
N GLU A 180 13.11 17.66 -32.43
CA GLU A 180 11.72 17.16 -32.27
C GLU A 180 11.69 15.68 -32.01
N SER A 181 12.54 15.00 -32.66
CA SER A 181 12.66 13.56 -32.59
C SER A 181 13.27 13.09 -31.27
N PHE A 182 14.33 13.75 -30.78
CA PHE A 182 14.87 13.51 -29.45
C PHE A 182 13.80 13.77 -28.37
N ASN A 183 13.09 14.88 -28.46
CA ASN A 183 12.04 15.23 -27.49
C ASN A 183 10.86 14.22 -27.52
N THR A 184 10.57 13.65 -28.68
CA THR A 184 9.57 12.58 -28.81
C THR A 184 10.06 11.28 -28.18
N ALA A 185 11.32 10.90 -28.39
CA ALA A 185 11.93 9.75 -27.77
C ALA A 185 11.97 9.89 -26.24
N LEU A 186 12.40 11.04 -25.74
CA LEU A 186 12.36 11.36 -24.31
C LEU A 186 10.95 11.26 -23.72
N GLN A 187 9.95 11.78 -24.44
CA GLN A 187 8.56 11.68 -24.00
C GLN A 187 8.10 10.22 -23.91
N THR A 188 8.44 9.40 -24.88
CA THR A 188 8.04 7.99 -24.94
C THR A 188 8.72 7.19 -23.83
N ALA A 189 10.03 7.36 -23.65
CA ALA A 189 10.79 6.70 -22.59
C ALA A 189 10.30 7.13 -21.20
N THR A 190 10.03 8.42 -20.97
CA THR A 190 9.47 8.91 -19.71
C THR A 190 8.10 8.29 -19.43
N ARG A 191 7.22 8.22 -20.43
CA ARG A 191 5.90 7.61 -20.27
C ARG A 191 6.04 6.12 -19.89
N ARG A 192 6.88 5.37 -20.58
CA ARG A 192 7.09 3.94 -20.29
C ARG A 192 7.68 3.73 -18.88
N MET A 193 8.64 4.56 -18.49
CA MET A 193 9.17 4.52 -17.11
C MET A 193 8.05 4.74 -16.08
N LEU A 194 7.18 5.72 -16.29
CA LEU A 194 6.05 6.01 -15.38
C LEU A 194 4.95 4.95 -15.44
N ASP A 195 4.70 4.36 -16.60
CA ASP A 195 3.72 3.27 -16.76
C ASP A 195 4.17 2.00 -16.05
N LYS A 196 5.47 1.67 -16.15
CA LYS A 196 6.07 0.54 -15.43
C LYS A 196 6.16 0.83 -13.92
N GLY A 197 6.46 2.07 -13.53
CA GLY A 197 6.74 2.46 -12.14
C GLY A 197 8.04 1.85 -11.61
N LEU A 198 8.26 1.99 -10.29
CA LEU A 198 9.32 1.27 -9.59
C LEU A 198 8.76 -0.01 -8.97
N THR A 199 9.54 -1.08 -9.02
CA THR A 199 9.17 -2.37 -8.42
C THR A 199 9.72 -2.46 -7.01
N GLY A 200 8.84 -2.70 -6.03
CA GLY A 200 9.22 -2.94 -4.62
C GLY A 200 9.28 -4.43 -4.27
N PHE A 201 8.50 -5.26 -4.97
CA PHE A 201 8.45 -6.69 -4.75
C PHE A 201 7.92 -7.40 -6.00
N VAL A 202 8.38 -8.64 -6.23
CA VAL A 202 7.84 -9.54 -7.26
C VAL A 202 7.37 -10.80 -6.55
N ASP A 203 6.09 -11.12 -6.66
CA ASP A 203 5.53 -12.33 -6.04
C ASP A 203 5.79 -13.61 -6.87
N ALA A 204 5.40 -14.74 -6.32
CA ALA A 204 5.58 -16.03 -7.00
C ALA A 204 4.80 -16.18 -8.32
N GLY A 205 3.80 -15.34 -8.56
CA GLY A 205 3.04 -15.24 -9.81
C GLY A 205 3.61 -14.22 -10.81
N ASP A 206 4.83 -13.73 -10.59
CA ASP A 206 5.49 -12.68 -11.38
C ASP A 206 4.74 -11.33 -11.41
N HIS A 207 3.93 -11.05 -10.38
CA HIS A 207 3.29 -9.75 -10.24
C HIS A 207 4.24 -8.73 -9.61
N HIS A 208 4.42 -7.61 -10.29
CA HIS A 208 5.25 -6.51 -9.83
C HIS A 208 4.46 -5.56 -8.94
N TRP A 209 4.77 -5.57 -7.66
CA TRP A 209 4.17 -4.68 -6.65
C TRP A 209 4.90 -3.34 -6.59
N GLN A 210 4.14 -2.26 -6.55
CA GLN A 210 4.71 -0.93 -6.27
C GLN A 210 5.21 -0.88 -4.81
N PRO A 211 6.35 -0.22 -4.52
CA PRO A 211 6.95 -0.20 -3.17
C PRO A 211 5.98 0.23 -2.09
N GLU A 212 5.26 1.32 -2.31
CA GLU A 212 4.30 1.87 -1.34
C GLU A 212 3.09 0.95 -1.13
N THR A 213 2.65 0.27 -2.17
CA THR A 213 1.50 -0.65 -2.07
C THR A 213 1.88 -1.88 -1.27
N TYR A 214 3.08 -2.42 -1.53
CA TYR A 214 3.58 -3.58 -0.80
C TYR A 214 3.91 -3.24 0.65
N ALA A 215 4.62 -2.13 0.91
CA ALA A 215 4.93 -1.68 2.28
C ALA A 215 3.65 -1.44 3.11
N SER A 216 2.66 -0.75 2.55
CA SER A 216 1.36 -0.55 3.19
C SER A 216 0.63 -1.87 3.48
N MET A 217 0.65 -2.83 2.55
CA MET A 217 0.06 -4.16 2.73
C MET A 217 0.78 -4.94 3.83
N VAL A 218 2.11 -4.97 3.83
CA VAL A 218 2.92 -5.63 4.87
C VAL A 218 2.57 -5.07 6.24
N MET A 219 2.58 -3.74 6.39
CA MET A 219 2.37 -3.11 7.68
C MET A 219 0.95 -3.29 8.22
N ARG A 220 -0.08 -3.10 7.39
CA ARG A 220 -1.46 -3.39 7.82
C ARG A 220 -1.61 -4.82 8.29
N THR A 221 -1.15 -5.78 7.48
CA THR A 221 -1.25 -7.19 7.84
C THR A 221 -0.50 -7.49 9.14
N THR A 222 0.67 -6.89 9.34
CA THR A 222 1.49 -7.08 10.54
C THR A 222 0.80 -6.49 11.77
N TYR A 223 0.27 -5.25 11.70
CA TYR A 223 -0.45 -4.64 12.81
C TYR A 223 -1.70 -5.43 13.19
N HIS A 224 -2.49 -5.86 12.21
CA HIS A 224 -3.65 -6.73 12.49
C HIS A 224 -3.25 -8.07 13.09
N ASN A 225 -2.13 -8.66 12.67
CA ASN A 225 -1.66 -9.94 13.21
C ASN A 225 -1.20 -9.81 14.67
N VAL A 226 -0.44 -8.77 15.00
CA VAL A 226 0.03 -8.57 16.38
C VAL A 226 -1.10 -8.21 17.32
N SER A 227 -2.04 -7.37 16.89
CA SER A 227 -3.26 -7.04 17.63
C SER A 227 -4.09 -8.30 17.93
N ARG A 228 -4.29 -9.17 16.93
CA ARG A 228 -5.00 -10.45 17.13
C ARG A 228 -4.25 -11.40 18.06
N ALA A 229 -2.93 -11.48 17.94
CA ALA A 229 -2.13 -12.31 18.84
C ALA A 229 -2.30 -11.86 20.29
N ALA A 230 -2.20 -10.55 20.58
CA ALA A 230 -2.42 -9.98 21.90
C ALA A 230 -3.84 -10.27 22.43
N PHE A 231 -4.86 -10.11 21.57
CA PHE A 231 -6.25 -10.44 21.92
C PHE A 231 -6.42 -11.92 22.29
N TRP A 232 -5.88 -12.83 21.50
CA TRP A 232 -6.03 -14.28 21.73
C TRP A 232 -5.29 -14.75 22.98
N GLU A 233 -4.05 -14.31 23.19
CA GLU A 233 -3.29 -14.63 24.40
C GLU A 233 -4.03 -14.16 25.66
N ARG A 234 -4.59 -12.95 25.64
CA ARG A 234 -5.36 -12.43 26.77
C ARG A 234 -6.64 -13.21 27.03
N ASN A 235 -7.38 -13.60 25.98
CA ASN A 235 -8.58 -14.45 26.13
C ASN A 235 -8.26 -15.83 26.72
N GLU A 236 -7.15 -16.44 26.25
CA GLU A 236 -6.72 -17.75 26.72
C GLU A 236 -6.32 -17.73 28.22
N GLU A 237 -5.74 -16.62 28.71
CA GLU A 237 -5.45 -16.44 30.15
C GLU A 237 -6.71 -16.50 31.02
N TYR A 238 -7.85 -16.08 30.50
CA TYR A 238 -9.14 -16.16 31.16
C TYR A 238 -9.91 -17.46 30.85
N GLY A 239 -9.30 -18.41 30.13
CA GLY A 239 -9.92 -19.67 29.73
C GLY A 239 -10.99 -19.52 28.67
N ASN A 240 -10.98 -18.44 27.88
CA ASN A 240 -11.94 -18.19 26.81
C ASN A 240 -11.32 -18.52 25.44
N ASP A 241 -11.88 -19.48 24.73
CA ASP A 241 -11.47 -19.89 23.38
C ASP A 241 -12.36 -19.29 22.28
N LEU A 242 -13.42 -18.56 22.64
CA LEU A 242 -14.42 -18.05 21.71
C LEU A 242 -14.19 -16.62 21.32
N TYR A 243 -14.50 -16.33 20.07
CA TYR A 243 -14.54 -14.96 19.55
C TYR A 243 -15.67 -14.77 18.55
N LEU A 244 -16.19 -13.55 18.50
CA LEU A 244 -17.14 -13.10 17.52
C LEU A 244 -16.38 -12.39 16.39
N VAL A 245 -16.72 -12.67 15.14
CA VAL A 245 -16.15 -11.98 14.00
C VAL A 245 -16.82 -10.61 13.83
N SER A 246 -16.04 -9.55 13.85
CA SER A 246 -16.55 -8.19 13.62
C SER A 246 -17.22 -8.05 12.26
N GLN A 247 -18.09 -7.05 12.13
CA GLN A 247 -18.70 -6.70 10.85
C GLN A 247 -18.24 -5.33 10.38
N HIS A 248 -18.06 -5.19 9.07
CA HIS A 248 -17.78 -3.91 8.44
C HIS A 248 -18.35 -3.85 7.01
N PRO A 249 -18.74 -2.67 6.52
CA PRO A 249 -19.27 -2.51 5.18
C PRO A 249 -18.20 -2.75 4.10
N GLY A 250 -18.58 -3.43 3.03
CA GLY A 250 -17.68 -3.75 1.93
C GLY A 250 -16.66 -4.84 2.25
N ALA A 251 -17.05 -5.81 3.08
CA ALA A 251 -16.27 -7.02 3.34
C ALA A 251 -16.03 -7.81 2.05
N ARG A 252 -14.86 -8.46 1.96
CA ARG A 252 -14.54 -9.32 0.81
C ARG A 252 -15.45 -10.55 0.77
N PRO A 253 -15.71 -11.11 -0.43
CA PRO A 253 -16.60 -12.26 -0.57
C PRO A 253 -16.27 -13.45 0.35
N LEU A 254 -14.98 -13.77 0.55
CA LEU A 254 -14.56 -14.87 1.45
C LEU A 254 -14.66 -14.53 2.93
N CYS A 255 -14.80 -13.24 3.30
CA CYS A 255 -14.92 -12.82 4.69
C CYS A 255 -16.34 -12.49 5.09
N TYR A 256 -17.18 -12.02 4.16
CA TYR A 256 -18.55 -11.61 4.42
C TYR A 256 -19.41 -12.70 5.11
N PRO A 257 -19.38 -13.98 4.70
CA PRO A 257 -20.20 -15.02 5.33
C PRO A 257 -19.92 -15.23 6.82
N TRP A 258 -18.74 -14.82 7.29
CA TRP A 258 -18.29 -15.05 8.66
C TRP A 258 -18.58 -13.88 9.60
N GLN A 259 -19.12 -12.78 9.10
CA GLN A 259 -19.48 -11.63 9.93
C GLN A 259 -20.56 -12.01 10.95
N CYS A 260 -20.39 -11.55 12.19
CA CYS A 260 -21.30 -11.85 13.30
C CYS A 260 -21.45 -13.35 13.66
N HIS A 261 -20.51 -14.19 13.22
CA HIS A 261 -20.46 -15.58 13.65
C HIS A 261 -19.49 -15.76 14.81
N VAL A 262 -19.83 -16.67 15.72
CA VAL A 262 -18.98 -17.06 16.85
C VAL A 262 -18.14 -18.25 16.44
N ILE A 263 -16.85 -18.17 16.71
CA ILE A 263 -15.87 -19.16 16.26
C ILE A 263 -15.05 -19.63 17.46
N SER A 264 -14.78 -20.94 17.52
CA SER A 264 -13.86 -21.56 18.49
C SER A 264 -12.45 -21.58 17.92
N ARG A 265 -11.50 -21.05 18.68
CA ARG A 265 -10.08 -21.11 18.35
C ARG A 265 -9.47 -22.50 18.54
N THR A 266 -10.06 -23.30 19.46
CA THR A 266 -9.66 -24.68 19.72
C THR A 266 -10.24 -25.66 18.71
N ASP A 267 -10.93 -25.16 17.69
CA ASP A 267 -11.53 -25.96 16.61
C ASP A 267 -12.69 -26.86 17.06
N GLU A 268 -13.36 -26.47 18.16
CA GLU A 268 -14.47 -27.24 18.74
C GLU A 268 -15.82 -26.59 18.40
N ALA A 269 -16.52 -27.13 17.41
CA ALA A 269 -17.89 -26.72 17.11
C ALA A 269 -18.84 -27.17 18.25
N ARG A 270 -19.69 -26.25 18.71
CA ARG A 270 -20.68 -26.48 19.78
C ARG A 270 -21.78 -25.45 19.80
N ASP A 271 -22.86 -25.74 20.48
CA ASP A 271 -23.94 -24.77 20.72
C ASP A 271 -23.77 -24.15 22.11
N VAL A 272 -23.96 -22.85 22.19
CA VAL A 272 -23.94 -22.08 23.44
C VAL A 272 -25.13 -21.12 23.49
N THR A 273 -25.30 -20.37 24.57
CA THR A 273 -26.29 -19.28 24.64
C THR A 273 -25.61 -17.95 24.67
N ASP A 274 -26.21 -16.96 24.02
CA ASP A 274 -25.78 -15.55 24.09
C ASP A 274 -26.24 -14.85 25.38
N GLY A 275 -25.91 -13.56 25.55
CA GLY A 275 -26.30 -12.75 26.70
C GLY A 275 -27.80 -12.47 26.79
N ALA A 276 -28.58 -12.72 25.74
CA ALA A 276 -30.05 -12.63 25.73
C ALA A 276 -30.72 -14.00 25.93
N GLY A 277 -29.95 -15.08 26.08
CA GLY A 277 -30.45 -16.46 26.22
C GLY A 277 -30.78 -17.13 24.88
N ASN A 278 -30.44 -16.55 23.75
CA ASN A 278 -30.63 -17.16 22.44
C ASN A 278 -29.59 -18.25 22.16
N PRO A 279 -29.96 -19.36 21.49
CA PRO A 279 -29.01 -20.35 21.07
C PRO A 279 -28.09 -19.80 19.96
N VAL A 280 -26.79 -20.03 20.09
CA VAL A 280 -25.76 -19.61 19.15
C VAL A 280 -24.90 -20.79 18.78
N HIS A 281 -24.79 -21.05 17.48
CA HIS A 281 -23.85 -22.05 16.96
C HIS A 281 -22.44 -21.48 16.93
N VAL A 282 -21.50 -22.21 17.51
CA VAL A 282 -20.07 -21.92 17.48
C VAL A 282 -19.45 -22.77 16.37
N TYR A 283 -18.85 -22.15 15.40
CA TYR A 283 -18.15 -22.81 14.32
C TYR A 283 -16.72 -23.17 14.72
N ALA A 284 -16.20 -24.30 14.23
CA ALA A 284 -14.77 -24.56 14.29
C ALA A 284 -14.00 -23.58 13.41
N GLN A 285 -12.79 -23.16 13.83
CA GLN A 285 -11.98 -22.25 13.03
C GLN A 285 -11.64 -22.82 11.64
N SER A 286 -11.44 -24.14 11.55
CA SER A 286 -11.18 -24.87 10.30
C SER A 286 -12.35 -24.88 9.31
N GLU A 287 -13.59 -24.61 9.76
CA GLU A 287 -14.76 -24.49 8.88
C GLU A 287 -14.76 -23.13 8.13
N THR A 288 -13.96 -22.18 8.58
CA THR A 288 -13.89 -20.83 8.02
C THR A 288 -12.82 -20.74 6.92
N THR A 289 -12.72 -19.57 6.30
CA THR A 289 -11.63 -19.27 5.37
C THR A 289 -10.36 -18.77 6.08
N TYR A 290 -10.21 -19.03 7.38
CA TYR A 290 -9.01 -18.71 8.15
C TYR A 290 -7.80 -19.47 7.59
N GLY A 291 -6.67 -18.76 7.47
CA GLY A 291 -5.44 -19.35 6.89
C GLY A 291 -5.31 -19.17 5.38
N GLU A 292 -6.39 -18.83 4.66
CA GLU A 292 -6.30 -18.47 3.27
C GLU A 292 -5.79 -17.02 3.10
N PRO A 293 -4.88 -16.75 2.14
CA PRO A 293 -4.36 -15.39 1.94
C PRO A 293 -5.44 -14.33 1.69
N ALA A 294 -6.53 -14.68 1.00
CA ALA A 294 -7.66 -13.80 0.73
C ALA A 294 -8.85 -14.01 1.70
N GLY A 295 -8.74 -14.94 2.62
CA GLY A 295 -9.78 -15.34 3.55
C GLY A 295 -9.89 -14.49 4.81
N LEU A 296 -10.61 -15.03 5.79
CA LEU A 296 -10.84 -14.39 7.09
C LEU A 296 -9.50 -14.15 7.81
N PHE A 297 -9.28 -12.92 8.27
CA PHE A 297 -8.03 -12.46 8.88
C PHE A 297 -6.77 -12.60 8.01
N GLY A 298 -6.91 -12.87 6.72
CA GLY A 298 -5.81 -12.93 5.77
C GLY A 298 -5.30 -11.54 5.36
N ILE A 299 -4.50 -11.50 4.29
CA ILE A 299 -3.86 -10.26 3.80
C ILE A 299 -4.90 -9.16 3.52
N ASN A 300 -4.71 -7.96 4.10
CA ASN A 300 -5.64 -6.83 3.99
C ASN A 300 -7.10 -7.15 4.44
N CYS A 301 -7.31 -8.10 5.32
CA CYS A 301 -8.62 -8.32 5.93
C CYS A 301 -8.92 -7.22 6.95
N GLY A 302 -10.08 -6.57 6.84
CA GLY A 302 -10.53 -5.53 7.78
C GLY A 302 -11.24 -6.07 9.02
N HIS A 303 -11.46 -7.39 9.09
CA HIS A 303 -12.10 -8.01 10.25
C HIS A 303 -11.12 -8.19 11.40
N HIS A 304 -11.65 -8.09 12.62
CA HIS A 304 -10.95 -8.39 13.87
C HIS A 304 -11.81 -9.28 14.76
N PRO A 305 -11.21 -10.06 15.66
CA PRO A 305 -11.96 -10.79 16.66
C PRO A 305 -12.51 -9.85 17.73
N GLU A 306 -13.74 -10.06 18.12
CA GLU A 306 -14.39 -9.40 19.24
C GLU A 306 -14.62 -10.40 20.38
N LEU A 307 -14.61 -9.91 21.63
CA LEU A 307 -14.85 -10.77 22.77
C LEU A 307 -16.26 -11.37 22.71
N PHE A 308 -16.35 -12.68 22.80
CA PHE A 308 -17.60 -13.41 23.04
C PHE A 308 -17.49 -14.25 24.29
N VAL A 309 -18.38 -14.03 25.23
CA VAL A 309 -18.52 -14.81 26.47
C VAL A 309 -19.94 -15.37 26.50
N PRO A 310 -20.11 -16.70 26.50
CA PRO A 310 -21.42 -17.33 26.61
C PRO A 310 -22.22 -16.81 27.81
N GLY A 311 -23.49 -16.53 27.62
CA GLY A 311 -24.37 -15.96 28.65
C GLY A 311 -24.17 -14.48 28.96
N ALA A 312 -23.16 -13.81 28.37
CA ALA A 312 -22.91 -12.39 28.60
C ALA A 312 -22.89 -11.54 27.34
N THR A 313 -22.30 -12.04 26.24
CA THR A 313 -22.17 -11.29 24.99
C THR A 313 -23.36 -11.60 24.07
N MET A 314 -24.01 -10.56 23.55
CA MET A 314 -25.06 -10.69 22.54
C MET A 314 -24.43 -10.78 21.16
N VAL A 315 -24.94 -11.66 20.29
CA VAL A 315 -24.54 -11.72 18.88
C VAL A 315 -25.34 -10.69 18.09
N PRO A 316 -24.68 -9.71 17.45
CA PRO A 316 -25.38 -8.72 16.65
C PRO A 316 -25.88 -9.32 15.33
N GLU A 317 -26.95 -8.78 14.79
CA GLU A 317 -27.37 -9.08 13.43
C GLU A 317 -26.42 -8.46 12.40
N VAL A 318 -26.26 -9.10 11.25
CA VAL A 318 -25.51 -8.56 10.11
C VAL A 318 -26.25 -7.33 9.57
N ARG A 319 -25.59 -6.18 9.59
CA ARG A 319 -26.21 -4.89 9.24
C ARG A 319 -26.51 -4.70 7.75
N GLN A 320 -25.82 -5.44 6.91
CA GLN A 320 -25.95 -5.30 5.46
C GLN A 320 -26.12 -6.67 4.84
N ASP A 321 -27.03 -6.77 3.86
CA ASP A 321 -27.12 -7.95 3.02
C ASP A 321 -25.93 -8.07 2.06
N GLU A 322 -25.81 -9.24 1.40
CA GLU A 322 -24.69 -9.54 0.52
C GLU A 322 -24.63 -8.58 -0.68
N GLU A 323 -25.77 -8.16 -1.23
CA GLU A 323 -25.81 -7.26 -2.38
C GLU A 323 -25.27 -5.86 -2.01
N GLN A 324 -25.75 -5.30 -0.89
CA GLN A 324 -25.29 -4.00 -0.38
C GLN A 324 -23.79 -4.04 -0.05
N ASN A 325 -23.34 -5.12 0.60
CA ASN A 325 -21.94 -5.32 0.90
C ASN A 325 -21.07 -5.39 -0.37
N GLY A 326 -21.50 -6.16 -1.37
CA GLY A 326 -20.82 -6.29 -2.66
C GLY A 326 -20.70 -4.96 -3.40
N LYS A 327 -21.77 -4.14 -3.38
CA LYS A 327 -21.77 -2.80 -3.95
C LYS A 327 -20.72 -1.89 -3.27
N GLN A 328 -20.67 -1.89 -1.95
CA GLN A 328 -19.71 -1.07 -1.19
C GLN A 328 -18.26 -1.56 -1.37
N TYR A 329 -18.06 -2.88 -1.51
CA TYR A 329 -16.75 -3.43 -1.88
C TYR A 329 -16.30 -2.91 -3.26
N ALA A 330 -17.16 -2.99 -4.27
CA ALA A 330 -16.88 -2.48 -5.62
C ALA A 330 -16.58 -0.97 -5.62
N GLU A 331 -17.33 -0.17 -4.86
CA GLU A 331 -17.06 1.26 -4.67
C GLU A 331 -15.70 1.52 -4.04
N SER A 332 -15.29 0.71 -3.05
CA SER A 332 -13.97 0.80 -2.43
C SER A 332 -12.85 0.56 -3.45
N GLN A 333 -13.00 -0.45 -4.31
CA GLN A 333 -12.02 -0.73 -5.36
C GLN A 333 -11.95 0.41 -6.40
N LYS A 334 -13.10 0.97 -6.78
CA LYS A 334 -13.18 2.12 -7.69
C LYS A 334 -12.52 3.36 -7.10
N HIS A 335 -12.77 3.64 -5.81
CA HIS A 335 -12.12 4.76 -5.11
C HIS A 335 -10.59 4.64 -5.18
N ARG A 336 -10.04 3.48 -4.83
CA ARG A 336 -8.59 3.21 -4.91
C ARG A 336 -8.05 3.34 -6.35
N ALA A 337 -8.82 2.96 -7.37
CA ALA A 337 -8.42 3.14 -8.76
C ALA A 337 -8.34 4.62 -9.14
N LEU A 338 -9.30 5.44 -8.73
CA LEU A 338 -9.30 6.89 -8.96
C LEU A 338 -8.16 7.61 -8.21
N GLU A 339 -7.86 7.21 -6.98
CA GLU A 339 -6.68 7.71 -6.25
C GLU A 339 -5.38 7.42 -7.00
N ARG A 340 -5.23 6.20 -7.57
CA ARG A 340 -4.05 5.85 -8.40
C ARG A 340 -3.99 6.68 -9.69
N GLU A 341 -5.13 6.90 -10.37
CA GLU A 341 -5.19 7.74 -11.57
C GLU A 341 -4.74 9.18 -11.27
N PHE A 342 -5.23 9.74 -10.16
CA PHE A 342 -4.85 11.08 -9.73
C PHE A 342 -3.35 11.19 -9.42
N ARG A 343 -2.79 10.25 -8.64
CA ARG A 343 -1.36 10.23 -8.31
C ARG A 343 -0.50 10.14 -9.57
N LYS A 344 -0.85 9.23 -10.49
CA LYS A 344 -0.14 9.07 -11.76
C LYS A 344 -0.14 10.37 -12.57
N ALA A 345 -1.28 11.02 -12.72
CA ALA A 345 -1.39 12.29 -13.46
C ALA A 345 -0.54 13.40 -12.82
N ARG A 346 -0.48 13.44 -11.49
CA ARG A 346 0.34 14.39 -10.74
C ARG A 346 1.84 14.16 -10.96
N THR A 347 2.29 12.91 -10.84
CA THR A 347 3.70 12.54 -11.07
C THR A 347 4.12 12.82 -12.50
N GLU A 348 3.26 12.51 -13.50
CA GLU A 348 3.51 12.85 -14.91
C GLU A 348 3.70 14.36 -15.12
N TYR A 349 2.82 15.19 -14.52
CA TYR A 349 2.93 16.63 -14.62
C TYR A 349 4.20 17.18 -13.95
N ALA A 350 4.52 16.71 -12.75
CA ALA A 350 5.71 17.11 -12.00
C ALA A 350 7.00 16.78 -12.76
N ILE A 351 7.11 15.57 -13.29
CA ILE A 351 8.25 15.11 -14.10
C ILE A 351 8.39 15.92 -15.40
N ALA A 352 7.29 16.14 -16.12
CA ALA A 352 7.32 16.92 -17.35
C ALA A 352 7.78 18.37 -17.09
N LYS A 353 7.41 18.95 -15.94
CA LYS A 353 7.88 20.27 -15.52
C LYS A 353 9.38 20.25 -15.23
N GLU A 354 9.86 19.25 -14.50
CA GLU A 354 11.28 19.08 -14.17
C GLU A 354 12.16 18.90 -15.42
N GLN A 355 11.70 18.10 -16.39
CA GLN A 355 12.37 17.90 -17.65
C GLN A 355 12.35 19.13 -18.58
N GLY A 356 11.66 20.20 -18.22
CA GLY A 356 11.50 21.39 -19.06
C GLY A 356 10.66 21.16 -20.31
N ALA A 357 9.63 20.31 -20.23
CA ALA A 357 8.74 20.01 -21.36
C ALA A 357 8.11 21.29 -21.94
N PRO A 358 7.77 21.33 -23.25
CA PRO A 358 7.11 22.47 -23.86
C PRO A 358 5.83 22.89 -23.13
N LYS A 359 5.55 24.20 -23.09
CA LYS A 359 4.39 24.76 -22.36
C LYS A 359 3.06 24.15 -22.76
N ALA A 360 2.86 23.85 -24.05
CA ALA A 360 1.67 23.17 -24.53
C ALA A 360 1.48 21.78 -23.90
N LYS A 361 2.58 21.00 -23.76
CA LYS A 361 2.56 19.70 -23.11
C LYS A 361 2.31 19.84 -21.61
N GLN A 362 2.96 20.77 -20.93
CA GLN A 362 2.71 21.03 -19.51
C GLN A 362 1.24 21.40 -19.27
N LYS A 363 0.64 22.23 -20.15
CA LYS A 363 -0.78 22.60 -20.11
C LYS A 363 -1.67 21.37 -20.22
N LYS A 364 -1.43 20.49 -21.22
CA LYS A 364 -2.20 19.26 -21.42
C LYS A 364 -2.14 18.32 -20.20
N LEU A 365 -0.96 18.16 -19.61
CA LEU A 365 -0.79 17.30 -18.42
C LEU A 365 -1.45 17.93 -17.18
N ARG A 366 -1.42 19.27 -17.05
CA ARG A 366 -2.16 19.97 -15.99
C ARG A 366 -3.68 19.81 -16.14
N GLU A 367 -4.19 19.82 -17.34
CA GLU A 367 -5.62 19.55 -17.63
C GLU A 367 -5.95 18.10 -17.24
N LYS A 368 -5.14 17.11 -17.65
CA LYS A 368 -5.30 15.71 -17.24
C LYS A 368 -5.33 15.55 -15.71
N LEU A 369 -4.46 16.26 -14.98
CA LEU A 369 -4.45 16.25 -13.51
C LEU A 369 -5.74 16.84 -12.94
N LYS A 370 -6.23 17.96 -13.48
CA LYS A 370 -7.51 18.56 -13.04
C LYS A 370 -8.70 17.63 -13.30
N ASP A 371 -8.70 16.93 -14.43
CA ASP A 371 -9.75 15.96 -14.77
C ASP A 371 -9.74 14.77 -13.81
N ALA A 372 -8.57 14.23 -13.48
CA ALA A 372 -8.45 13.16 -12.50
C ALA A 372 -8.90 13.61 -11.08
N ASP A 373 -8.56 14.84 -10.67
CA ASP A 373 -9.00 15.46 -9.43
C ASP A 373 -10.54 15.61 -9.39
N ALA A 374 -11.12 16.12 -10.45
CA ALA A 374 -12.57 16.30 -10.57
C ALA A 374 -13.34 14.96 -10.56
N LYS A 375 -12.79 13.91 -11.22
CA LYS A 375 -13.39 12.56 -11.18
C LYS A 375 -13.42 12.00 -9.76
N LEU A 376 -12.29 12.11 -9.03
CA LEU A 376 -12.16 11.63 -7.66
C LEU A 376 -13.10 12.40 -6.73
N ASP A 377 -13.16 13.74 -6.85
CA ASP A 377 -14.03 14.60 -6.04
C ASP A 377 -15.52 14.29 -6.29
N ARG A 378 -15.91 14.11 -7.55
CA ARG A 378 -17.28 13.71 -7.91
C ARG A 378 -17.65 12.37 -7.28
N PHE A 379 -16.79 11.37 -7.47
CA PHE A 379 -17.03 10.02 -6.95
C PHE A 379 -17.19 10.01 -5.43
N THR A 380 -16.32 10.74 -4.70
CA THR A 380 -16.41 10.80 -3.23
C THR A 380 -17.66 11.52 -2.75
N LYS A 381 -18.12 12.56 -3.46
CA LYS A 381 -19.40 13.23 -3.18
C LYS A 381 -20.62 12.35 -3.45
N GLU A 382 -20.63 11.62 -4.58
CA GLU A 382 -21.72 10.70 -4.94
C GLU A 382 -21.86 9.52 -3.98
N THR A 383 -20.75 9.00 -3.48
CA THR A 383 -20.74 7.82 -2.60
C THR A 383 -20.69 8.14 -1.11
N GLY A 384 -20.54 9.41 -0.73
CA GLY A 384 -20.37 9.85 0.66
C GLY A 384 -19.02 9.45 1.28
N ARG A 385 -18.08 8.90 0.49
CA ARG A 385 -16.77 8.47 0.96
C ARG A 385 -15.86 9.66 1.25
N LYS A 386 -15.08 9.58 2.33
CA LYS A 386 -14.10 10.62 2.65
C LYS A 386 -12.92 10.56 1.68
N ARG A 387 -12.54 11.70 1.18
CA ARG A 387 -11.33 11.86 0.39
C ARG A 387 -10.10 11.78 1.30
N ARG A 388 -9.17 10.89 0.98
CA ARG A 388 -7.96 10.66 1.77
C ARG A 388 -6.78 11.43 1.14
N ARG A 389 -6.66 12.69 1.51
CA ARG A 389 -5.66 13.59 0.93
C ARG A 389 -4.23 13.16 1.22
N GLU A 390 -3.96 12.52 2.34
CA GLU A 390 -2.69 11.91 2.71
C GLU A 390 -2.25 10.83 1.71
N ARG A 391 -3.18 10.16 1.04
CA ARG A 391 -2.90 9.21 -0.05
C ARG A 391 -2.73 9.86 -1.43
N GLU A 392 -3.13 11.10 -1.58
CA GLU A 392 -3.15 11.83 -2.84
C GLU A 392 -1.95 12.76 -2.99
N TYR A 393 -1.56 13.45 -1.92
CA TYR A 393 -0.49 14.45 -1.90
C TYR A 393 0.78 13.85 -1.31
N ARG A 394 1.59 13.29 -2.18
CA ARG A 394 2.90 12.74 -1.92
C ARG A 394 3.93 13.70 -2.49
N MET A 395 4.91 14.08 -1.75
CA MET A 395 5.92 15.11 -1.89
C MET A 395 5.57 16.34 -1.04
N GLY A 396 6.27 16.52 0.09
CA GLY A 396 6.20 17.58 1.08
C GLY A 396 5.89 19.01 0.60
N GLY A 397 4.88 19.12 -0.23
CA GLY A 397 4.32 20.36 -0.70
C GLY A 397 3.09 20.68 0.13
N LYS A 398 3.20 21.65 1.04
CA LYS A 398 2.06 22.33 1.61
C LYS A 398 1.04 22.58 0.49
N ALA A 399 -0.20 22.14 0.71
CA ALA A 399 -1.34 22.63 -0.06
C ALA A 399 -1.33 24.15 0.10
N SER A 400 -0.90 24.87 -0.93
CA SER A 400 -1.11 26.32 -1.06
C SER A 400 -2.42 26.56 -1.77
#